data_333c4c3cfd842e6afd25c245789d5d11
#
_entry.id   333c4c3cfd842e6afd25c245789d5d11
#
_cell.length_a   1.000
_cell.length_b   1.000
_cell.length_c   1.000
_cell.angle_alpha   90.00
_cell.angle_beta   90.00
_cell.angle_gamma   90.00
#
_symmetry.space_group_name_H-M   'P 1'
#
loop_
_entity.id
_entity.type
_entity.pdbx_description
1 polymer ?
#
loop_
_entity_poly.entity_id
_entity_poly.type
_entity_poly.pdbx_seq_one_letter_code
_entity_poly.pdbx_strand_id
1 'polypeptide(L)' 'MRSSLLARVLVAFVVVMLILSLVITSLPSPFLG' A
#
# COMPACT_ATOMS: atom_id res chain seq x y z
N MET A 1 -4.02 -25.35 1.58
CA MET A 1 -5.17 -24.75 1.80
C MET A 1 -5.41 -23.48 1.13
N ARG A 2 -6.59 -23.11 1.10
CA ARG A 2 -6.96 -21.91 0.47
C ARG A 2 -6.43 -20.72 1.18
N SER A 3 -6.11 -20.84 2.44
CA SER A 3 -5.66 -19.69 3.20
C SER A 3 -4.40 -19.08 2.61
N SER A 4 -3.60 -19.85 1.88
CA SER A 4 -2.41 -19.29 1.28
C SER A 4 -2.75 -18.25 0.21
N LEU A 5 -3.83 -18.46 -0.50
CA LEU A 5 -4.26 -17.51 -1.50
C LEU A 5 -4.78 -16.24 -0.84
N LEU A 6 -5.57 -16.41 0.21
CA LEU A 6 -6.10 -15.28 0.94
C LEU A 6 -4.99 -14.48 1.59
N ALA A 7 -4.03 -15.18 2.16
CA ALA A 7 -2.91 -14.52 2.80
C ALA A 7 -2.11 -13.71 1.79
N ARG A 8 -1.98 -14.25 0.59
CA ARG A 8 -1.23 -13.58 -0.45
C ARG A 8 -1.92 -12.29 -0.87
N VAL A 9 -3.23 -12.38 -1.04
CA VAL A 9 -4.01 -11.20 -1.42
C VAL A 9 -3.92 -10.14 -0.32
N LEU A 10 -4.01 -10.58 0.91
CA LEU A 10 -3.95 -9.67 2.04
C LEU A 10 -2.61 -8.96 2.11
N VAL A 11 -1.54 -9.72 1.95
CA VAL A 11 -0.20 -9.14 1.98
C VAL A 11 -0.02 -8.16 0.82
N ALA A 12 -0.47 -8.54 -0.35
CA ALA A 12 -0.36 -7.65 -1.50
C ALA A 12 -1.11 -6.36 -1.26
N PHE A 13 -2.27 -6.46 -0.66
CA PHE A 13 -3.07 -5.28 -0.37
C PHE A 13 -2.35 -4.37 0.62
N VAL A 14 -1.80 -4.95 1.66
CA VAL A 14 -1.07 -4.18 2.66
C VAL A 14 0.14 -3.49 2.04
N VAL A 15 0.87 -4.22 1.21
CA VAL A 15 2.06 -3.66 0.56
C VAL A 15 1.68 -2.49 -0.33
N VAL A 16 0.63 -2.63 -1.10
CA VAL A 16 0.18 -1.56 -1.98
C VAL A 16 -0.21 -0.34 -1.16
N MET A 17 -0.91 -0.58 -0.06
CA MET A 17 -1.31 0.54 0.80
C MET A 17 -0.10 1.26 1.38
N LEU A 18 0.92 0.50 1.77
CA LEU A 18 2.13 1.09 2.31
C LEU A 18 2.85 1.92 1.24
N ILE A 19 2.94 1.39 0.04
CA ILE A 19 3.60 2.09 -1.05
C ILE A 19 2.86 3.39 -1.37
N LEU A 20 1.55 3.32 -1.44
CA LEU A 20 0.76 4.51 -1.72
C LEU A 20 0.94 5.56 -0.64
N SER A 21 0.93 5.12 0.61
CA SER A 21 1.14 6.05 1.72
C SER A 21 2.51 6.71 1.62
N LEU A 22 3.51 5.91 1.28
CA LEU A 22 4.85 6.44 1.17
C LEU A 22 4.95 7.46 0.04
N VAL A 23 4.35 7.14 -1.10
CA VAL A 23 4.39 8.04 -2.24
C VAL A 23 3.74 9.36 -1.89
N ILE A 24 2.58 9.31 -1.27
CA ILE A 24 1.87 10.53 -0.90
C ILE A 24 2.69 11.34 0.11
N THR A 25 3.25 10.67 1.08
CA THR A 25 4.05 11.34 2.10
C THR A 25 5.33 11.91 1.51
N SER A 26 5.83 11.25 0.48
CA SER A 26 7.09 11.67 -0.13
C SER A 26 6.92 12.81 -1.12
N LEU A 27 5.71 13.17 -1.43
CA LEU A 27 5.48 14.26 -2.36
C LEU A 27 6.08 15.54 -1.79
N PRO A 28 6.80 16.27 -2.62
CA PRO A 28 7.48 17.49 -2.16
C PRO A 28 6.50 18.58 -1.76
N SER A 29 5.39 18.63 -2.45
CA SER A 29 4.48 19.73 -2.19
C SER A 29 3.08 19.32 -2.59
N PRO A 30 2.27 18.86 -1.66
CA PRO A 30 0.89 18.55 -1.95
C PRO A 30 0.21 19.86 -2.37
N PHE A 31 -0.87 19.73 -3.07
CA PHE A 31 -1.50 20.92 -3.61
C PHE A 31 -1.80 21.97 -2.55
N LEU A 32 -1.80 21.61 -1.32
CA LEU A 32 -1.97 22.59 -0.26
C LEU A 32 -0.67 23.29 0.08
N GLY A 33 0.38 22.59 -0.21
CA GLY A 33 1.71 23.01 0.00
C GLY A 33 2.04 24.31 0.41
#